data_717022181b8ddad5fe782220ee6b41cb
#
_entry.id   717022181b8ddad5fe782220ee6b41cb
#
_cell.length_a   1.000
_cell.length_b   1.000
_cell.length_c   1.000
_cell.angle_alpha   90.00
_cell.angle_beta   90.00
_cell.angle_gamma   90.00
#
_symmetry.space_group_name_H-M   'P 1'
#
loop_
_entity.id
_entity.type
_entity.pdbx_description
1 polymer ?
#
loop_
_entity_poly.entity_id
_entity_poly.type
_entity_poly.pdbx_seq_one_letter_code
_entity_poly.pdbx_strand_id
1 'polypeptide(L)'
;MKKKDCEICGGEIGLLGNTKLADGDMCKDCKAKLSPLFRVTDETTVADILGQIEYRKENEKALEAFNPDEEFGAVDKIFVDTAAKKFVFARNGDWKDPKADVIDFSQVTEVETDEEEDMMHFDHEDEDTGETSTSEIKVVHFHVTIHVNSPYFDTIEVCLSEGEVATLDGDEEDIAKYNEFKRKMNRIKELLGA
;
A
#
# COMPACT_ATOMS: atom_id res chain seq x y z
N MET A 1 -36.46 5.80 -14.75
CA MET A 1 -35.41 6.37 -13.87
C MET A 1 -34.66 7.42 -14.68
N LYS A 2 -34.41 8.63 -14.16
CA LYS A 2 -33.58 9.62 -14.84
C LYS A 2 -32.15 9.07 -14.88
N LYS A 3 -31.56 9.03 -16.08
CA LYS A 3 -30.12 8.78 -16.22
C LYS A 3 -29.37 9.93 -15.54
N LYS A 4 -28.28 9.59 -14.85
CA LYS A 4 -27.42 10.59 -14.23
C LYS A 4 -26.19 10.75 -15.10
N ASP A 5 -25.69 11.96 -15.21
CA ASP A 5 -24.44 12.28 -15.89
C ASP A 5 -23.32 12.43 -14.86
N CYS A 6 -22.11 12.10 -15.27
CA CYS A 6 -20.91 12.24 -14.46
C CYS A 6 -20.46 13.71 -14.46
N GLU A 7 -20.40 14.35 -13.31
CA GLU A 7 -19.97 15.75 -13.16
C GLU A 7 -18.49 15.96 -13.55
N ILE A 8 -17.69 14.88 -13.64
CA ILE A 8 -16.26 14.94 -13.98
C ILE A 8 -16.05 14.90 -15.50
N CYS A 9 -16.71 14.00 -16.23
CA CYS A 9 -16.48 13.79 -17.67
C CYS A 9 -17.70 14.08 -18.54
N GLY A 10 -18.85 14.38 -17.97
CA GLY A 10 -20.12 14.61 -18.68
C GLY A 10 -20.76 13.35 -19.27
N GLY A 11 -20.15 12.17 -19.06
CA GLY A 11 -20.68 10.91 -19.60
C GLY A 11 -21.81 10.34 -18.77
N GLU A 12 -22.69 9.56 -19.41
CA GLU A 12 -23.82 8.90 -18.74
C GLU A 12 -23.31 7.85 -17.73
N ILE A 13 -23.84 7.88 -16.51
CA ILE A 13 -23.53 6.89 -15.44
C ILE A 13 -24.45 5.69 -15.59
N GLY A 14 -23.85 4.51 -15.80
CA GLY A 14 -24.59 3.23 -15.86
C GLY A 14 -25.14 2.81 -14.50
N LEU A 15 -26.06 1.86 -14.52
CA LEU A 15 -26.84 1.39 -13.34
C LEU A 15 -26.02 0.96 -12.12
N LEU A 16 -24.76 0.51 -12.31
CA LEU A 16 -23.88 -0.04 -11.25
C LEU A 16 -22.55 0.74 -11.10
N GLY A 17 -22.45 1.92 -11.65
CA GLY A 17 -21.18 2.67 -11.71
C GLY A 17 -21.17 4.03 -11.06
N ASN A 18 -22.15 4.32 -10.20
CA ASN A 18 -22.27 5.63 -9.56
C ASN A 18 -21.49 5.67 -8.23
N THR A 19 -20.59 6.64 -8.10
CA THR A 19 -20.02 7.08 -6.82
C THR A 19 -20.60 8.45 -6.51
N LYS A 20 -21.28 8.56 -5.37
CA LYS A 20 -21.87 9.83 -4.91
C LYS A 20 -20.78 10.70 -4.30
N LEU A 21 -20.80 11.99 -4.64
CA LEU A 21 -19.95 13.04 -4.06
C LEU A 21 -20.82 14.01 -3.26
N ALA A 22 -20.23 14.91 -2.51
CA ALA A 22 -20.93 15.92 -1.73
C ALA A 22 -21.82 16.82 -2.60
N ASP A 23 -21.35 17.13 -3.82
CA ASP A 23 -21.97 18.08 -4.75
C ASP A 23 -22.22 17.51 -6.16
N GLY A 24 -22.16 16.17 -6.33
CA GLY A 24 -22.39 15.55 -7.63
C GLY A 24 -22.31 14.04 -7.64
N ASP A 25 -22.20 13.49 -8.85
CA ASP A 25 -22.05 12.04 -9.09
C ASP A 25 -20.88 11.79 -10.01
N MET A 26 -20.09 10.74 -9.75
CA MET A 26 -18.93 10.33 -10.54
C MET A 26 -19.10 8.91 -11.09
N CYS A 27 -18.73 8.70 -12.37
CA CYS A 27 -18.74 7.37 -12.98
C CYS A 27 -17.52 6.53 -12.53
N LYS A 28 -17.64 5.20 -12.71
CA LYS A 28 -16.57 4.25 -12.38
C LYS A 28 -15.24 4.53 -13.12
N ASP A 29 -15.34 5.02 -14.38
CA ASP A 29 -14.14 5.26 -15.18
C ASP A 29 -13.36 6.49 -14.70
N CYS A 30 -14.06 7.51 -14.17
CA CYS A 30 -13.42 8.63 -13.48
C CYS A 30 -12.84 8.20 -12.14
N LYS A 31 -13.56 7.38 -11.37
CA LYS A 31 -13.04 6.81 -10.12
C LYS A 31 -11.78 5.98 -10.34
N ALA A 32 -11.71 5.21 -11.42
CA ALA A 32 -10.57 4.37 -11.75
C ALA A 32 -9.28 5.16 -12.09
N LYS A 33 -9.38 6.46 -12.35
CA LYS A 33 -8.23 7.35 -12.60
C LYS A 33 -7.58 7.90 -11.33
N LEU A 34 -8.24 7.75 -10.18
CA LEU A 34 -7.75 8.29 -8.93
C LEU A 34 -6.63 7.41 -8.36
N SER A 35 -5.82 8.01 -7.50
CA SER A 35 -4.84 7.27 -6.69
C SER A 35 -5.54 6.17 -5.87
N PRO A 36 -4.93 4.97 -5.74
CA PRO A 36 -5.42 3.94 -4.83
C PRO A 36 -5.34 4.35 -3.36
N LEU A 37 -4.51 5.34 -3.02
CA LEU A 37 -4.40 5.90 -1.68
C LEU A 37 -5.48 6.95 -1.40
N PHE A 38 -6.09 7.55 -2.44
CA PHE A 38 -7.15 8.56 -2.27
C PHE A 38 -8.48 7.92 -1.89
N ARG A 39 -8.98 8.24 -0.69
CA ARG A 39 -10.25 7.73 -0.20
C ARG A 39 -11.38 8.70 -0.54
N VAL A 40 -12.29 8.28 -1.41
CA VAL A 40 -13.52 9.03 -1.70
C VAL A 40 -14.53 8.79 -0.57
N THR A 41 -14.99 9.88 0.06
CA THR A 41 -16.01 9.88 1.11
C THR A 41 -17.26 10.65 0.63
N ASP A 42 -18.29 10.72 1.47
CA ASP A 42 -19.50 11.52 1.22
C ASP A 42 -19.28 13.04 1.33
N GLU A 43 -18.14 13.45 1.89
CA GLU A 43 -17.69 14.86 1.93
C GLU A 43 -16.85 15.27 0.72
N THR A 44 -16.35 14.29 -0.08
CA THR A 44 -15.53 14.56 -1.26
C THR A 44 -16.33 15.29 -2.33
N THR A 45 -15.80 16.42 -2.81
CA THR A 45 -16.44 17.26 -3.83
C THR A 45 -15.96 16.94 -5.26
N VAL A 46 -16.68 17.44 -6.26
CA VAL A 46 -16.25 17.43 -7.67
C VAL A 46 -14.90 18.14 -7.83
N ALA A 47 -14.66 19.23 -7.11
CA ALA A 47 -13.40 19.96 -7.16
C ALA A 47 -12.23 19.13 -6.63
N ASP A 48 -12.41 18.35 -5.56
CA ASP A 48 -11.38 17.44 -5.04
C ASP A 48 -11.00 16.36 -6.05
N ILE A 49 -12.00 15.79 -6.73
CA ILE A 49 -11.78 14.79 -7.78
C ILE A 49 -11.00 15.38 -8.95
N LEU A 50 -11.36 16.58 -9.41
CA LEU A 50 -10.63 17.25 -10.50
C LEU A 50 -9.19 17.58 -10.10
N GLY A 51 -8.98 18.04 -8.88
CA GLY A 51 -7.64 18.27 -8.30
C GLY A 51 -6.81 16.99 -8.25
N GLN A 52 -7.41 15.88 -7.81
CA GLN A 52 -6.75 14.59 -7.77
C GLN A 52 -6.38 14.07 -9.17
N ILE A 53 -7.24 14.24 -10.17
CA ILE A 53 -6.94 13.87 -11.55
C ILE A 53 -5.78 14.72 -12.11
N GLU A 54 -5.69 16.00 -11.77
CA GLU A 54 -4.56 16.83 -12.19
C GLU A 54 -3.26 16.41 -11.50
N TYR A 55 -3.33 16.13 -10.19
CA TYR A 55 -2.22 15.54 -9.43
C TYR A 55 -1.69 14.26 -10.12
N ARG A 56 -2.57 13.37 -10.59
CA ARG A 56 -2.17 12.13 -11.29
C ARG A 56 -1.32 12.39 -12.52
N LYS A 57 -1.60 13.44 -13.30
CA LYS A 57 -0.80 13.81 -14.49
C LYS A 57 0.62 14.24 -14.13
N GLU A 58 0.79 14.97 -13.03
CA GLU A 58 2.13 15.33 -12.53
C GLU A 58 2.85 14.11 -11.95
N ASN A 59 2.12 13.23 -11.28
CA ASN A 59 2.64 11.98 -10.74
C ASN A 59 3.14 11.02 -11.84
N GLU A 60 2.47 10.94 -13.00
CA GLU A 60 2.95 10.15 -14.15
C GLU A 60 4.35 10.58 -14.58
N LYS A 61 4.63 11.88 -14.67
CA LYS A 61 5.96 12.41 -14.99
C LYS A 61 6.99 12.09 -13.92
N ALA A 62 6.58 12.15 -12.65
CA ALA A 62 7.44 11.79 -11.54
C ALA A 62 7.79 10.29 -11.55
N LEU A 63 6.82 9.45 -11.91
CA LEU A 63 7.01 8.00 -12.02
C LEU A 63 7.93 7.63 -13.20
N GLU A 64 7.84 8.32 -14.33
CA GLU A 64 8.76 8.13 -15.47
C GLU A 64 10.22 8.45 -15.12
N ALA A 65 10.44 9.39 -14.19
CA ALA A 65 11.77 9.79 -13.74
C ALA A 65 12.27 8.99 -12.51
N PHE A 66 11.41 8.18 -11.89
CA PHE A 66 11.72 7.41 -10.69
C PHE A 66 12.64 6.23 -11.00
N ASN A 67 13.75 6.12 -10.24
CA ASN A 67 14.73 5.06 -10.43
C ASN A 67 15.12 4.45 -9.08
N PRO A 68 14.37 3.44 -8.59
CA PRO A 68 14.59 2.88 -7.27
C PRO A 68 15.91 2.12 -7.17
N ASP A 69 16.59 2.30 -6.05
CA ASP A 69 17.83 1.63 -5.67
C ASP A 69 17.68 0.77 -4.40
N GLU A 70 16.60 0.93 -3.65
CA GLU A 70 16.23 0.05 -2.54
C GLU A 70 14.75 -0.38 -2.65
N GLU A 71 14.45 -1.61 -2.14
CA GLU A 71 13.09 -2.13 -2.04
C GLU A 71 12.85 -2.83 -0.70
N PHE A 72 11.62 -2.71 -0.17
CA PHE A 72 11.21 -3.27 1.11
C PHE A 72 9.80 -3.86 1.01
N GLY A 73 9.57 -4.98 1.68
CA GLY A 73 8.30 -5.70 1.69
C GLY A 73 8.35 -6.99 0.89
N ALA A 74 7.36 -7.85 1.08
CA ALA A 74 7.23 -9.13 0.38
C ALA A 74 6.20 -9.05 -0.75
N VAL A 75 4.93 -8.83 -0.44
CA VAL A 75 3.82 -8.70 -1.40
C VAL A 75 3.64 -7.23 -1.77
N ASP A 76 3.18 -6.43 -0.83
CA ASP A 76 3.17 -4.98 -0.99
C ASP A 76 4.56 -4.42 -0.69
N LYS A 77 5.02 -3.48 -1.50
CA LYS A 77 6.41 -3.01 -1.44
C LYS A 77 6.53 -1.48 -1.38
N ILE A 78 7.55 -1.06 -0.67
CA ILE A 78 8.08 0.31 -0.74
C ILE A 78 9.34 0.29 -1.60
N PHE A 79 9.35 1.05 -2.66
CA PHE A 79 10.53 1.30 -3.50
C PHE A 79 11.08 2.68 -3.20
N VAL A 80 12.39 2.80 -3.07
CA VAL A 80 13.04 4.04 -2.70
C VAL A 80 14.08 4.44 -3.74
N ASP A 81 14.03 5.68 -4.19
CA ASP A 81 15.06 6.37 -4.95
C ASP A 81 15.80 7.30 -3.98
N THR A 82 16.91 6.81 -3.43
CA THR A 82 17.68 7.55 -2.41
C THR A 82 18.34 8.80 -2.98
N ALA A 83 18.69 8.79 -4.27
CA ALA A 83 19.30 9.93 -4.95
C ALA A 83 18.29 11.06 -5.18
N ALA A 84 17.07 10.73 -5.60
CA ALA A 84 15.99 11.69 -5.79
C ALA A 84 15.26 12.04 -4.50
N LYS A 85 15.50 11.32 -3.39
CA LYS A 85 14.79 11.43 -2.12
C LYS A 85 13.27 11.24 -2.29
N LYS A 86 12.89 10.19 -2.98
CA LYS A 86 11.51 9.84 -3.28
C LYS A 86 11.26 8.37 -2.97
N PHE A 87 10.01 8.04 -2.70
CA PHE A 87 9.59 6.65 -2.59
C PHE A 87 8.25 6.42 -3.28
N VAL A 88 7.97 5.17 -3.58
CA VAL A 88 6.71 4.68 -4.12
C VAL A 88 6.21 3.53 -3.26
N PHE A 89 4.95 3.58 -2.86
CA PHE A 89 4.25 2.41 -2.35
C PHE A 89 3.53 1.73 -3.51
N ALA A 90 3.85 0.46 -3.73
CA ALA A 90 3.29 -0.34 -4.81
C ALA A 90 2.63 -1.61 -4.27
N ARG A 91 1.31 -1.70 -4.48
CA ARG A 91 0.56 -2.93 -4.21
C ARG A 91 1.01 -4.03 -5.18
N ASN A 92 1.11 -5.26 -4.68
CA ASN A 92 1.60 -6.42 -5.44
C ASN A 92 2.99 -6.20 -6.08
N GLY A 93 3.80 -5.31 -5.51
CA GLY A 93 5.21 -5.14 -5.86
C GLY A 93 5.50 -4.57 -7.26
N ASP A 94 4.56 -3.93 -7.92
CA ASP A 94 4.77 -3.27 -9.22
C ASP A 94 4.81 -1.75 -9.08
N TRP A 95 6.01 -1.19 -8.93
CA TRP A 95 6.19 0.27 -8.86
C TRP A 95 5.96 0.98 -10.20
N LYS A 96 5.96 0.25 -11.33
CA LYS A 96 5.66 0.80 -12.67
C LYS A 96 4.17 0.85 -12.97
N ASP A 97 3.33 0.39 -12.04
CA ASP A 97 1.87 0.59 -12.17
C ASP A 97 1.61 2.09 -12.34
N PRO A 98 0.96 2.52 -13.43
CA PRO A 98 0.64 3.92 -13.65
C PRO A 98 -0.22 4.53 -12.54
N LYS A 99 -0.76 3.70 -11.63
CA LYS A 99 -1.51 4.15 -10.46
C LYS A 99 -0.65 4.36 -9.21
N ALA A 100 0.60 3.92 -9.21
CA ALA A 100 1.50 4.14 -8.08
C ALA A 100 1.73 5.65 -7.84
N ASP A 101 1.88 6.04 -6.58
CA ASP A 101 2.12 7.42 -6.18
C ASP A 101 3.59 7.61 -5.81
N VAL A 102 4.23 8.58 -6.45
CA VAL A 102 5.60 9.01 -6.09
C VAL A 102 5.50 10.08 -5.02
N ILE A 103 6.17 9.83 -3.89
CA ILE A 103 6.10 10.66 -2.70
C ILE A 103 7.50 11.18 -2.40
N ASP A 104 7.63 12.46 -2.15
CA ASP A 104 8.89 13.08 -1.75
C ASP A 104 9.15 12.85 -0.25
N PHE A 105 10.40 12.63 0.15
CA PHE A 105 10.75 12.45 1.57
C PHE A 105 10.34 13.66 2.42
N SER A 106 10.36 14.86 1.85
CA SER A 106 9.93 16.08 2.55
C SER A 106 8.43 16.09 2.91
N GLN A 107 7.63 15.20 2.33
CA GLN A 107 6.23 15.04 2.67
C GLN A 107 6.03 14.10 3.87
N VAL A 108 7.03 13.30 4.24
CA VAL A 108 6.95 12.40 5.39
C VAL A 108 6.98 13.22 6.67
N THR A 109 6.01 13.00 7.54
CA THR A 109 5.89 13.68 8.84
C THR A 109 6.27 12.78 10.00
N GLU A 110 6.03 11.47 9.85
CA GLU A 110 6.35 10.47 10.86
C GLU A 110 6.45 9.07 10.24
N VAL A 111 7.30 8.22 10.80
CA VAL A 111 7.39 6.79 10.47
C VAL A 111 7.27 5.97 11.75
N GLU A 112 6.16 5.27 11.88
CA GLU A 112 5.91 4.31 12.97
C GLU A 112 6.25 2.90 12.51
N THR A 113 6.72 2.08 13.44
CA THR A 113 7.05 0.67 13.19
C THR A 113 6.51 -0.18 14.31
N ASP A 114 5.91 -1.29 13.97
CA ASP A 114 5.33 -2.23 14.93
C ASP A 114 5.66 -3.69 14.57
N GLU A 115 5.79 -4.53 15.61
CA GLU A 115 5.97 -5.98 15.50
C GLU A 115 4.74 -6.64 16.14
N GLU A 116 3.83 -7.17 15.31
CA GLU A 116 2.64 -7.87 15.76
C GLU A 116 2.91 -9.38 15.83
N GLU A 117 2.69 -9.97 17.00
CA GLU A 117 2.83 -11.41 17.22
C GLU A 117 1.49 -12.11 16.97
N ASP A 118 1.51 -13.20 16.20
CA ASP A 118 0.36 -14.06 15.94
C ASP A 118 0.75 -15.54 16.10
N MET A 119 -0.26 -16.41 16.23
CA MET A 119 -0.08 -17.86 16.31
C MET A 119 -0.55 -18.53 15.02
N MET A 120 0.37 -19.13 14.29
CA MET A 120 0.04 -19.87 13.08
C MET A 120 -0.06 -21.38 13.39
N HIS A 121 -1.14 -21.99 12.92
CA HIS A 121 -1.42 -23.42 13.09
C HIS A 121 -1.09 -24.18 11.81
N PHE A 122 -0.31 -25.25 11.93
CA PHE A 122 0.02 -26.14 10.82
C PHE A 122 -0.50 -27.53 11.10
N ASP A 123 -1.36 -28.03 10.21
CA ASP A 123 -1.84 -29.40 10.27
C ASP A 123 -0.85 -30.31 9.50
N HIS A 124 -0.37 -31.33 10.19
CA HIS A 124 0.49 -32.37 9.63
C HIS A 124 -0.28 -33.67 9.58
N GLU A 125 -0.40 -34.24 8.40
CA GLU A 125 -0.93 -35.60 8.21
C GLU A 125 0.25 -36.58 8.09
N ASP A 126 0.29 -37.59 8.96
CA ASP A 126 1.25 -38.66 8.87
C ASP A 126 0.90 -39.57 7.68
N GLU A 127 1.77 -39.66 6.70
CA GLU A 127 1.53 -40.40 5.46
C GLU A 127 1.36 -41.92 5.67
N ASP A 128 1.90 -42.49 6.77
CA ASP A 128 1.84 -43.91 7.03
C ASP A 128 0.62 -44.29 7.86
N THR A 129 0.17 -43.45 8.78
CA THR A 129 -0.95 -43.73 9.70
C THR A 129 -2.22 -43.00 9.38
N GLY A 130 -2.17 -41.91 8.61
CA GLY A 130 -3.27 -40.99 8.33
C GLY A 130 -3.73 -40.19 9.57
N GLU A 131 -2.91 -40.17 10.63
CA GLU A 131 -3.20 -39.35 11.82
C GLU A 131 -2.84 -37.89 11.55
N THR A 132 -3.73 -36.97 11.90
CA THR A 132 -3.50 -35.52 11.80
C THR A 132 -3.01 -35.00 13.14
N SER A 133 -1.89 -34.31 13.12
CA SER A 133 -1.37 -33.55 14.26
C SER A 133 -1.29 -32.07 13.92
N THR A 134 -1.58 -31.18 14.87
CA THR A 134 -1.47 -29.73 14.69
C THR A 134 -0.27 -29.22 15.49
N SER A 135 0.62 -28.49 14.83
CA SER A 135 1.68 -27.74 15.49
C SER A 135 1.35 -26.23 15.46
N GLU A 136 1.81 -25.52 16.46
CA GLU A 136 1.66 -24.08 16.56
C GLU A 136 3.03 -23.41 16.54
N ILE A 137 3.17 -22.36 15.73
CA ILE A 137 4.37 -21.53 15.69
C ILE A 137 3.95 -20.08 15.92
N LYS A 138 4.70 -19.40 16.78
CA LYS A 138 4.57 -17.96 16.98
C LYS A 138 5.24 -17.26 15.81
N VAL A 139 4.47 -16.49 15.04
CA VAL A 139 4.95 -15.69 13.92
C VAL A 139 4.94 -14.21 14.28
N VAL A 140 5.79 -13.43 13.62
CA VAL A 140 5.88 -11.98 13.82
C VAL A 140 5.63 -11.28 12.49
N HIS A 141 4.68 -10.36 12.47
CA HIS A 141 4.40 -9.48 11.36
C HIS A 141 5.05 -8.11 11.58
N PHE A 142 5.73 -7.61 10.56
CA PHE A 142 6.45 -6.35 10.61
C PHE A 142 5.66 -5.27 9.88
N HIS A 143 5.10 -4.32 10.63
CA HIS A 143 4.29 -3.23 10.11
C HIS A 143 5.07 -1.92 10.10
N VAL A 144 4.89 -1.17 9.01
CA VAL A 144 5.39 0.20 8.88
C VAL A 144 4.22 1.09 8.51
N THR A 145 4.02 2.15 9.27
CA THR A 145 3.06 3.21 9.01
C THR A 145 3.82 4.49 8.71
N ILE A 146 3.63 5.03 7.50
CA ILE A 146 4.25 6.26 7.03
C ILE A 146 3.18 7.34 6.97
N HIS A 147 3.32 8.36 7.80
CA HIS A 147 2.47 9.55 7.77
C HIS A 147 3.05 10.57 6.81
N VAL A 148 2.21 11.12 5.96
CA VAL A 148 2.61 12.08 4.92
C VAL A 148 1.73 13.31 4.90
N ASN A 149 2.33 14.46 4.60
CA ASN A 149 1.60 15.69 4.34
C ASN A 149 1.25 15.78 2.84
N SER A 150 0.14 15.12 2.46
CA SER A 150 -0.41 15.18 1.12
C SER A 150 -1.87 15.68 1.19
N PRO A 151 -2.36 16.45 0.23
CA PRO A 151 -3.75 16.87 0.21
C PRO A 151 -4.73 15.74 -0.12
N TYR A 152 -4.24 14.54 -0.46
CA TYR A 152 -5.08 13.45 -0.98
C TYR A 152 -5.05 12.19 -0.13
N PHE A 153 -4.03 12.02 0.69
CA PHE A 153 -3.87 10.89 1.64
C PHE A 153 -2.86 11.31 2.70
N ASP A 154 -2.98 10.75 3.88
CA ASP A 154 -2.16 11.09 5.04
C ASP A 154 -1.38 9.92 5.60
N THR A 155 -1.76 8.69 5.24
CA THR A 155 -1.20 7.48 5.85
C THR A 155 -1.02 6.36 4.81
N ILE A 156 0.12 5.69 4.88
CA ILE A 156 0.46 4.50 4.10
C ILE A 156 0.85 3.41 5.09
N GLU A 157 0.11 2.30 5.08
CA GLU A 157 0.35 1.14 5.95
C GLU A 157 0.86 -0.03 5.10
N VAL A 158 1.94 -0.66 5.54
CA VAL A 158 2.57 -1.80 4.85
C VAL A 158 2.94 -2.87 5.86
N CYS A 159 2.53 -4.11 5.59
CA CYS A 159 3.07 -5.29 6.25
C CYS A 159 4.26 -5.80 5.42
N LEU A 160 5.47 -5.63 5.93
CA LEU A 160 6.69 -6.01 5.20
C LEU A 160 6.84 -7.51 5.03
N SER A 161 6.29 -8.30 5.95
CA SER A 161 6.36 -9.76 5.98
C SER A 161 5.09 -10.44 5.46
N GLU A 162 4.22 -9.73 4.75
CA GLU A 162 2.98 -10.31 4.22
C GLU A 162 3.25 -11.55 3.35
N GLY A 163 2.61 -12.67 3.70
CA GLY A 163 2.79 -13.96 3.00
C GLY A 163 4.09 -14.71 3.34
N GLU A 164 4.91 -14.20 4.26
CA GLU A 164 6.14 -14.83 4.73
C GLU A 164 6.05 -15.23 6.20
N VAL A 165 6.68 -16.34 6.55
CA VAL A 165 6.83 -16.77 7.96
C VAL A 165 8.10 -16.17 8.52
N ALA A 166 7.98 -15.33 9.54
CA ALA A 166 9.09 -14.77 10.29
C ALA A 166 8.89 -15.08 11.77
N THR A 167 9.80 -15.82 12.39
CA THR A 167 9.67 -16.24 13.80
C THR A 167 11.03 -16.38 14.46
N LEU A 168 11.06 -16.30 15.79
CA LEU A 168 12.23 -16.62 16.63
C LEU A 168 12.19 -18.06 17.15
N ASP A 169 11.04 -18.73 17.01
CA ASP A 169 10.82 -20.10 17.52
C ASP A 169 10.98 -21.18 16.45
N GLY A 170 11.30 -20.78 15.19
CA GLY A 170 11.49 -21.66 14.06
C GLY A 170 12.91 -22.17 13.87
N ASP A 171 13.18 -22.64 12.67
CA ASP A 171 14.50 -23.04 12.26
C ASP A 171 15.43 -21.83 11.92
N GLU A 172 16.66 -22.12 11.48
CA GLU A 172 17.64 -21.07 11.17
C GLU A 172 17.17 -20.16 10.02
N GLU A 173 16.37 -20.68 9.06
CA GLU A 173 15.84 -19.92 7.93
C GLU A 173 14.76 -18.94 8.40
N ASP A 174 13.85 -19.38 9.26
CA ASP A 174 12.78 -18.56 9.81
C ASP A 174 13.32 -17.43 10.69
N ILE A 175 14.32 -17.76 11.53
CA ILE A 175 15.05 -16.76 12.35
C ILE A 175 15.79 -15.76 11.46
N ALA A 176 16.37 -16.21 10.35
CA ALA A 176 17.05 -15.33 9.40
C ALA A 176 16.05 -14.35 8.74
N LYS A 177 14.86 -14.82 8.37
CA LYS A 177 13.76 -13.98 7.85
C LYS A 177 13.31 -12.94 8.86
N TYR A 178 13.09 -13.34 10.13
CA TYR A 178 12.78 -12.39 11.20
C TYR A 178 13.80 -11.25 11.27
N ASN A 179 15.10 -11.61 11.32
CA ASN A 179 16.16 -10.62 11.39
C ASN A 179 16.27 -9.76 10.12
N GLU A 180 15.93 -10.31 8.96
CA GLU A 180 15.89 -9.58 7.70
C GLU A 180 14.79 -8.51 7.72
N PHE A 181 13.56 -8.87 8.07
CA PHE A 181 12.44 -7.92 8.14
C PHE A 181 12.68 -6.83 9.17
N LYS A 182 13.24 -7.19 10.33
CA LYS A 182 13.61 -6.21 11.35
C LYS A 182 14.64 -5.20 10.83
N ARG A 183 15.64 -5.64 10.07
CA ARG A 183 16.62 -4.74 9.42
C ARG A 183 15.97 -3.85 8.36
N LYS A 184 15.07 -4.42 7.54
CA LYS A 184 14.31 -3.66 6.53
C LYS A 184 13.45 -2.57 7.17
N MET A 185 12.72 -2.91 8.22
CA MET A 185 11.90 -1.97 8.99
C MET A 185 12.74 -0.80 9.54
N ASN A 186 13.87 -1.10 10.18
CA ASN A 186 14.79 -0.09 10.69
C ASN A 186 15.37 0.78 9.57
N ARG A 187 15.70 0.17 8.42
CA ARG A 187 16.24 0.90 7.27
C ARG A 187 15.24 1.88 6.68
N ILE A 188 13.96 1.51 6.59
CA ILE A 188 12.89 2.44 6.17
C ILE A 188 12.82 3.63 7.13
N LYS A 189 12.86 3.36 8.45
CA LYS A 189 12.82 4.41 9.48
C LYS A 189 14.01 5.36 9.38
N GLU A 190 15.21 4.85 9.09
CA GLU A 190 16.40 5.67 8.85
C GLU A 190 16.29 6.55 7.61
N LEU A 191 15.72 6.00 6.52
CA LEU A 191 15.61 6.71 5.24
C LEU A 191 14.53 7.80 5.26
N LEU A 192 13.37 7.47 5.84
CA LEU A 192 12.17 8.29 5.74
C LEU A 192 11.85 9.06 7.03
N GLY A 193 12.34 8.61 8.17
CA GLY A 193 12.01 9.15 9.48
C GLY A 193 12.91 10.29 9.96
N ALA A 194 13.67 10.94 9.07
CA ALA A 194 14.62 12.00 9.40
C ALA A 194 13.97 13.36 9.62
#